data_96f0b2b082c969797144db93751c0bd4
#
_entry.id   96f0b2b082c969797144db93751c0bd4
#
_cell.length_a   1.000
_cell.length_b   1.000
_cell.length_c   1.000
_cell.angle_alpha   90.00
_cell.angle_beta   90.00
_cell.angle_gamma   90.00
#
_symmetry.space_group_name_H-M   'P 1'
#
loop_
_entity.id
_entity.type
_entity.pdbx_description
1 polymer ?
#
loop_
_entity_poly.entity_id
_entity_poly.type
_entity_poly.pdbx_seq_one_letter_code
_entity_poly.pdbx_strand_id
1 'polypeptide(L)' 'MIWCVEDDASIREIELYALTSTGFEARGFEDGSAFWAALQTEKPELVLLDVMLPGEDGVTLLKRMKTVP' A
#
# COMPACT_ATOMS: atom_id res chain seq x y z
N MET A 1 -10.97 3.20 3.42
CA MET A 1 -9.65 2.68 3.86
C MET A 1 -8.58 3.04 2.83
N ILE A 2 -7.50 3.63 3.27
CA ILE A 2 -6.35 3.99 2.42
C ILE A 2 -5.22 3.02 2.75
N TRP A 3 -4.58 2.45 1.73
CA TRP A 3 -3.47 1.53 1.93
C TRP A 3 -2.16 2.20 1.50
N CYS A 4 -1.11 2.00 2.31
CA CYS A 4 0.25 2.46 2.01
C CYS A 4 1.14 1.24 1.82
N VAL A 5 1.93 1.22 0.76
CA VAL A 5 2.93 0.18 0.53
C VAL A 5 4.30 0.84 0.61
N GLU A 6 5.03 0.58 1.67
CA GLU A 6 6.31 1.20 1.97
C GLU A 6 7.20 0.22 2.74
N ASP A 7 8.40 -0.04 2.23
CA ASP A 7 9.33 -1.00 2.83
C ASP A 7 10.02 -0.48 4.09
N ASP A 8 10.20 0.83 4.21
CA ASP A 8 10.80 1.43 5.40
C ASP A 8 9.75 1.58 6.50
N ALA A 9 9.95 0.88 7.62
CA ALA A 9 8.99 0.89 8.72
C ALA A 9 8.78 2.29 9.31
N SER A 10 9.85 3.08 9.41
CA SER A 10 9.77 4.43 9.96
C SER A 10 8.96 5.35 9.06
N ILE A 11 9.19 5.28 7.76
CA ILE A 11 8.45 6.08 6.77
C ILE A 11 7.00 5.62 6.74
N ARG A 12 6.77 4.32 6.77
CA ARG A 12 5.41 3.77 6.78
C ARG A 12 4.62 4.25 7.97
N GLU A 13 5.23 4.27 9.16
CA GLU A 13 4.59 4.78 10.37
C GLU A 13 4.23 6.26 10.26
N ILE A 14 5.11 7.06 9.67
CA ILE A 14 4.85 8.49 9.44
C ILE A 14 3.66 8.67 8.50
N GLU A 15 3.61 7.92 7.42
CA GLU A 15 2.50 7.98 6.47
C GLU A 15 1.18 7.59 7.12
N LEU A 16 1.18 6.49 7.88
CA LEU A 16 -0.02 6.03 8.59
C LEU A 16 -0.47 7.04 9.64
N TYR A 17 0.47 7.63 10.37
CA TYR A 17 0.14 8.66 11.35
C TYR A 17 -0.50 9.88 10.69
N ALA A 18 0.08 10.34 9.58
CA ALA A 18 -0.46 11.49 8.86
C ALA A 18 -1.89 11.23 8.37
N LEU A 19 -2.15 10.03 7.84
CA LEU A 19 -3.48 9.68 7.35
C LEU A 19 -4.50 9.55 8.48
N THR A 20 -4.14 8.84 9.55
CA THR A 20 -5.08 8.62 10.65
C THR A 20 -5.35 9.89 11.45
N SER A 21 -4.36 10.77 11.59
CA SER A 21 -4.55 12.03 12.31
C SER A 21 -5.42 13.02 11.56
N THR A 22 -5.60 12.84 10.26
CA THR A 22 -6.52 13.66 9.46
C THR A 22 -7.91 13.02 9.33
N GLY A 23 -8.16 11.90 10.01
CA GLY A 23 -9.47 11.29 10.07
C GLY A 23 -9.70 10.13 9.10
N PHE A 24 -8.67 9.71 8.36
CA PHE A 24 -8.78 8.58 7.46
C PHE A 24 -8.44 7.26 8.17
N GLU A 25 -9.05 6.18 7.72
CA GLU A 25 -8.60 4.85 8.09
C GLU A 25 -7.48 4.44 7.15
N ALA A 26 -6.38 3.93 7.71
CA ALA A 26 -5.20 3.59 6.92
C ALA A 26 -4.59 2.27 7.37
N ARG A 27 -3.98 1.56 6.42
CA ARG A 27 -3.28 0.31 6.67
C ARG A 27 -1.97 0.31 5.88
N GLY A 28 -0.90 -0.21 6.47
CA GLY A 28 0.42 -0.26 5.85
C GLY A 28 0.84 -1.67 5.50
N PHE A 29 1.60 -1.79 4.40
CA PHE A 29 2.20 -3.04 3.96
C PHE A 29 3.69 -2.80 3.71
N GLU A 30 4.52 -3.77 4.08
CA GLU A 30 5.97 -3.62 3.93
C GLU A 30 6.47 -3.94 2.53
N ASP A 31 5.70 -4.68 1.74
CA ASP A 31 6.08 -5.05 0.38
C ASP A 31 4.87 -5.35 -0.50
N GLY A 32 5.14 -5.55 -1.78
CA GLY A 32 4.09 -5.83 -2.76
C GLY A 32 3.40 -7.17 -2.54
N SER A 33 4.11 -8.17 -2.01
CA SER A 33 3.52 -9.49 -1.75
C SER A 33 2.43 -9.42 -0.69
N ALA A 34 2.69 -8.71 0.41
CA ALA A 34 1.70 -8.53 1.47
C ALA A 34 0.50 -7.74 0.97
N PHE A 35 0.75 -6.67 0.23
CA PHE A 35 -0.29 -5.86 -0.39
C PHE A 35 -1.17 -6.69 -1.33
N TRP A 36 -0.54 -7.45 -2.22
CA TRP A 36 -1.27 -8.27 -3.19
C TRP A 36 -2.11 -9.33 -2.52
N ALA A 37 -1.58 -9.99 -1.47
CA ALA A 37 -2.31 -10.97 -0.72
C ALA A 37 -3.57 -10.38 -0.08
N ALA A 38 -3.45 -9.19 0.51
CA ALA A 38 -4.60 -8.50 1.11
C ALA A 38 -5.65 -8.11 0.07
N LEU A 39 -5.20 -7.75 -1.14
CA LEU A 39 -6.09 -7.33 -2.23
C LEU A 39 -7.00 -8.47 -2.71
N GLN A 40 -6.66 -9.72 -2.41
CA GLN A 40 -7.50 -10.86 -2.77
C GLN A 40 -8.83 -10.87 -2.01
N THR A 41 -8.86 -10.28 -0.82
CA THR A 41 -10.04 -10.31 0.06
C THR A 41 -10.61 -8.95 0.38
N GLU A 42 -9.85 -7.87 0.14
CA GLU A 42 -10.26 -6.50 0.48
C GLU A 42 -9.94 -5.57 -0.66
N LYS A 43 -10.63 -4.44 -0.73
CA LYS A 43 -10.37 -3.41 -1.74
C LYS A 43 -10.25 -2.06 -1.07
N PRO A 44 -9.10 -1.38 -1.20
CA PRO A 44 -8.95 -0.03 -0.67
C PRO A 44 -9.57 0.99 -1.61
N GLU A 45 -9.90 2.15 -1.07
CA GLU A 45 -10.36 3.28 -1.87
C GLU A 45 -9.21 4.01 -2.55
N LEU A 46 -8.03 3.99 -1.92
CA LEU A 46 -6.83 4.65 -2.42
C LEU A 46 -5.60 3.87 -1.97
N VAL A 47 -4.59 3.81 -2.83
CA VAL A 47 -3.32 3.16 -2.53
C VAL A 47 -2.18 4.12 -2.80
N LEU A 48 -1.28 4.27 -1.82
CA LEU A 48 -0.04 5.01 -1.95
C LEU A 48 1.09 4.00 -2.12
N LEU A 49 1.81 4.07 -3.25
CA LEU A 49 2.86 3.11 -3.58
C LEU A 49 4.24 3.76 -3.56
N ASP A 50 5.22 3.03 -3.02
CA ASP A 50 6.63 3.33 -3.20
C ASP A 50 7.12 2.50 -4.38
N VAL A 51 7.58 3.17 -5.44
CA VAL A 51 8.02 2.49 -6.67
C VAL A 51 9.31 1.71 -6.50
N MET A 52 10.00 1.89 -5.39
CA MET A 52 11.27 1.22 -5.08
C MET A 52 11.09 0.00 -4.17
N LEU A 53 9.91 -0.60 -4.15
CA LEU A 53 9.63 -1.75 -3.30
C LEU A 53 10.53 -2.95 -3.64
N PRO A 54 11.03 -3.66 -2.61
CA PRO A 54 11.81 -4.86 -2.84
C PRO A 54 11.00 -5.97 -3.48
N GLY A 55 11.63 -6.72 -4.37
CA GLY A 55 11.04 -7.88 -5.04
C GLY A 55 10.12 -7.57 -6.19
N GLU A 56 9.39 -6.48 -6.14
CA GLU A 56 8.44 -6.08 -7.17
C GLU A 56 8.32 -4.56 -7.11
N ASP A 57 8.60 -3.86 -8.21
CA ASP A 57 8.54 -2.41 -8.20
C ASP A 57 7.10 -1.90 -8.22
N GLY A 58 6.92 -0.63 -7.83
CA GLY A 58 5.59 -0.04 -7.73
C GLY A 58 4.86 0.04 -9.07
N VAL A 59 5.58 0.18 -10.17
CA VAL A 59 4.98 0.23 -11.51
C VAL A 59 4.41 -1.13 -11.89
N THR A 60 5.16 -2.21 -11.65
CA THR A 60 4.70 -3.57 -11.90
C THR A 60 3.47 -3.89 -11.05
N LEU A 61 3.52 -3.52 -9.77
CA LEU A 61 2.40 -3.75 -8.86
C LEU A 61 1.15 -2.99 -9.31
N LEU A 62 1.32 -1.75 -9.76
CA LEU A 62 0.22 -0.94 -10.26
C LEU A 62 -0.42 -1.58 -11.50
N LYS A 63 0.39 -2.11 -12.42
CA LYS A 63 -0.11 -2.80 -13.60
C LYS A 63 -0.95 -4.02 -13.22
N ARG A 64 -0.51 -4.78 -12.22
CA ARG A 64 -1.26 -5.94 -11.73
C ARG A 64 -2.60 -5.52 -11.12
N MET A 65 -2.63 -4.40 -10.41
CA MET A 65 -3.88 -3.89 -9.83
C MET A 65 -4.93 -3.59 -10.90
N LYS A 66 -4.52 -3.12 -12.07
CA LYS A 66 -5.44 -2.79 -13.14
C LYS A 66 -6.13 -4.01 -13.75
N THR A 67 -5.63 -5.22 -13.48
CA THR A 67 -6.25 -6.45 -13.96
C THR A 67 -7.25 -7.03 -12.96
N VAL A 68 -7.36 -6.44 -11.78
CA VAL A 68 -8.28 -6.87 -10.72
C VAL A 68 -9.61 -6.14 -10.93
N PRO A 69 -10.73 -6.86 -11.01
CA PRO A 69 -12.04 -6.24 -11.20
C PRO A 69 -12.47 -5.36 -10.04
#